data_79596577eff45fceca94300393b4da21
#
_entry.id   79596577eff45fceca94300393b4da21
#
_cell.length_a   1.000
_cell.length_b   1.000
_cell.length_c   1.000
_cell.angle_alpha   90.00
_cell.angle_beta   90.00
_cell.angle_gamma   90.00
#
_symmetry.space_group_name_H-M   'P 1'
#
loop_
_entity.id
_entity.type
_entity.pdbx_description
1 polymer ?
#
loop_
_entity_poly.entity_id
_entity_poly.type
_entity_poly.pdbx_seq_one_letter_code
_entity_poly.pdbx_strand_id
1 'polypeptide(L)'
;MANKLFLLDGMALVYRAHFALIRSPIYTSKGFNSSALYGFTNTLVDLLSKQSPSHIAVVFDTKAATERHKIFPEYKAQRDAMPEDLSIALPEVKRIIKAFNIPVIERDGFEADDVIGTLAKKAIQDDPKCEVFMVTPDKDFAQLVEKGIYMFKPAKGGNEPEILDVDKIKEQWDIETPDQVIDILGLWGDASDNIPGVPGIGEKTAKKLISKYSSIENILENVNDLKGKQKENLENFSDQALLSKKLVTIITDAPVDLDWKDLKLSEINKDELSKICIEFEFNAIGKRLLGDEFVAGRGFEIESQDNDQSNGVLKTISDVDHSYIFVKAQDSEKRVKEIAKLKKTKS
;
A
#
# COMPACT_ATOMS: atom_id res chain seq x y z
N MET A 1 10.80 -5.37 26.82
CA MET A 1 11.15 -5.35 25.39
C MET A 1 10.88 -3.95 24.88
N ALA A 2 11.60 -3.44 23.91
CA ALA A 2 11.29 -2.16 23.28
C ALA A 2 9.94 -2.25 22.54
N ASN A 3 9.17 -1.16 22.52
CA ASN A 3 7.96 -1.09 21.73
C ASN A 3 8.30 -1.09 20.24
N LYS A 4 7.53 -1.84 19.46
CA LYS A 4 7.62 -1.87 17.99
C LYS A 4 6.33 -1.34 17.41
N LEU A 5 6.36 -0.15 16.81
CA LEU A 5 5.23 0.47 16.15
C LEU A 5 5.35 0.30 14.63
N PHE A 6 4.33 -0.29 14.03
CA PHE A 6 4.23 -0.43 12.58
C PHE A 6 3.13 0.48 12.04
N LEU A 7 3.50 1.44 11.21
CA LEU A 7 2.59 2.36 10.53
C LEU A 7 2.54 2.01 9.05
N LEU A 8 1.39 1.52 8.61
CA LEU A 8 1.21 1.01 7.26
C LEU A 8 0.58 2.07 6.36
N ASP A 9 1.22 2.36 5.26
CA ASP A 9 0.63 3.13 4.16
C ASP A 9 -0.41 2.26 3.43
N GLY A 10 -1.68 2.49 3.75
CA GLY A 10 -2.79 1.65 3.30
C GLY A 10 -2.93 1.66 1.78
N MET A 11 -2.93 2.85 1.16
CA MET A 11 -3.13 2.96 -0.28
C MET A 11 -1.97 2.36 -1.06
N ALA A 12 -0.72 2.67 -0.69
CA ALA A 12 0.45 2.11 -1.39
C ALA A 12 0.48 0.57 -1.32
N LEU A 13 0.11 -0.01 -0.18
CA LEU A 13 0.04 -1.46 -0.01
C LEU A 13 -1.10 -2.10 -0.82
N VAL A 14 -2.26 -1.45 -0.87
CA VAL A 14 -3.43 -1.92 -1.65
C VAL A 14 -3.13 -1.85 -3.15
N TYR A 15 -2.60 -0.73 -3.65
CA TYR A 15 -2.17 -0.60 -5.05
C TYR A 15 -1.08 -1.63 -5.40
N ARG A 16 -0.10 -1.80 -4.53
CA ARG A 16 0.95 -2.80 -4.72
C ARG A 16 0.36 -4.21 -4.86
N ALA A 17 -0.60 -4.59 -4.02
CA ALA A 17 -1.26 -5.89 -4.08
C ALA A 17 -2.06 -6.05 -5.37
N HIS A 18 -2.80 -5.02 -5.78
CA HIS A 18 -3.57 -5.00 -7.02
C HIS A 18 -2.66 -5.22 -8.25
N PHE A 19 -1.61 -4.41 -8.40
CA PHE A 19 -0.73 -4.50 -9.56
C PHE A 19 0.14 -5.76 -9.56
N ALA A 20 0.45 -6.35 -8.40
CA ALA A 20 1.18 -7.61 -8.34
C ALA A 20 0.39 -8.77 -8.97
N LEU A 21 -0.93 -8.73 -8.93
CA LEU A 21 -1.83 -9.76 -9.41
C LEU A 21 -2.59 -9.36 -10.70
N ILE A 22 -2.30 -8.20 -11.29
CA ILE A 22 -3.05 -7.69 -12.45
C ILE A 22 -3.02 -8.62 -13.67
N ARG A 23 -1.94 -9.41 -13.84
CA ARG A 23 -1.80 -10.39 -14.94
C ARG A 23 -2.44 -11.74 -14.66
N SER A 24 -2.74 -12.04 -13.41
CA SER A 24 -3.36 -13.29 -12.95
C SER A 24 -4.29 -12.98 -11.79
N PRO A 25 -5.39 -12.28 -12.05
CA PRO A 25 -6.28 -11.81 -11.01
C PRO A 25 -7.01 -12.99 -10.34
N ILE A 26 -7.26 -12.84 -9.05
CA ILE A 26 -7.98 -13.82 -8.23
C ILE A 26 -9.45 -13.38 -8.18
N TYR A 27 -10.34 -14.23 -8.67
CA TYR A 27 -11.79 -14.00 -8.58
C TYR A 27 -12.42 -14.98 -7.63
N THR A 28 -13.37 -14.51 -6.84
CA THR A 28 -14.28 -15.40 -6.11
C THR A 28 -15.23 -16.08 -7.08
N SER A 29 -15.90 -17.16 -6.64
CA SER A 29 -16.92 -17.86 -7.43
C SER A 29 -18.09 -16.97 -7.85
N LYS A 30 -18.29 -15.83 -7.15
CA LYS A 30 -19.28 -14.78 -7.47
C LYS A 30 -18.78 -13.72 -8.45
N GLY A 31 -17.52 -13.82 -8.92
CA GLY A 31 -16.94 -12.88 -9.87
C GLY A 31 -16.35 -11.61 -9.26
N PHE A 32 -16.21 -11.53 -7.93
CA PHE A 32 -15.52 -10.42 -7.28
C PHE A 32 -14.01 -10.55 -7.47
N ASN A 33 -13.34 -9.49 -7.96
CA ASN A 33 -11.88 -9.44 -8.04
C ASN A 33 -11.30 -9.21 -6.64
N SER A 34 -10.83 -10.28 -6.01
CA SER A 34 -10.28 -10.27 -4.66
C SER A 34 -8.77 -10.07 -4.61
N SER A 35 -8.11 -9.81 -5.74
CA SER A 35 -6.64 -9.73 -5.84
C SER A 35 -6.01 -8.75 -4.86
N ALA A 36 -6.50 -7.51 -4.81
CA ALA A 36 -5.99 -6.48 -3.92
C ALA A 36 -6.20 -6.86 -2.45
N LEU A 37 -7.42 -7.34 -2.13
CA LEU A 37 -7.81 -7.78 -0.80
C LEU A 37 -6.95 -8.96 -0.32
N TYR A 38 -6.76 -9.96 -1.17
CA TYR A 38 -5.93 -11.13 -0.90
C TYR A 38 -4.46 -10.75 -0.67
N GLY A 39 -3.88 -9.96 -1.57
CA GLY A 39 -2.48 -9.56 -1.49
C GLY A 39 -2.18 -8.65 -0.28
N PHE A 40 -3.09 -7.72 0.03
CA PHE A 40 -3.01 -6.89 1.22
C PHE A 40 -3.08 -7.74 2.49
N THR A 41 -4.07 -8.64 2.58
CA THR A 41 -4.26 -9.52 3.74
C THR A 41 -3.05 -10.42 3.97
N ASN A 42 -2.48 -11.00 2.91
CA ASN A 42 -1.26 -11.80 3.04
C ASN A 42 -0.08 -10.97 3.56
N THR A 43 0.09 -9.74 3.06
CA THR A 43 1.15 -8.82 3.54
C THR A 43 0.97 -8.52 5.02
N LEU A 44 -0.27 -8.25 5.45
CA LEU A 44 -0.60 -7.99 6.85
C LEU A 44 -0.34 -9.21 7.75
N VAL A 45 -0.80 -10.39 7.34
CA VAL A 45 -0.59 -11.65 8.09
C VAL A 45 0.89 -11.99 8.20
N ASP A 46 1.66 -11.79 7.12
CA ASP A 46 3.11 -12.00 7.13
C ASP A 46 3.81 -11.04 8.09
N LEU A 47 3.42 -9.76 8.08
CA LEU A 47 3.97 -8.76 8.98
C LEU A 47 3.68 -9.12 10.44
N LEU A 48 2.42 -9.41 10.78
CA LEU A 48 2.02 -9.78 12.14
C LEU A 48 2.78 -11.01 12.63
N SER A 49 2.91 -12.05 11.80
CA SER A 49 3.54 -13.30 12.21
C SER A 49 5.06 -13.23 12.30
N LYS A 50 5.73 -12.44 11.43
CA LYS A 50 7.19 -12.41 11.33
C LYS A 50 7.82 -11.28 12.14
N GLN A 51 7.14 -10.14 12.29
CA GLN A 51 7.69 -8.95 12.93
C GLN A 51 7.23 -8.77 14.38
N SER A 52 6.10 -9.38 14.75
CA SER A 52 5.53 -9.33 16.11
C SER A 52 5.40 -7.89 16.63
N PRO A 53 4.64 -7.00 15.96
CA PRO A 53 4.46 -5.63 16.39
C PRO A 53 3.79 -5.56 17.76
N SER A 54 4.20 -4.60 18.61
CA SER A 54 3.45 -4.27 19.83
C SER A 54 2.34 -3.26 19.56
N HIS A 55 2.55 -2.40 18.55
CA HIS A 55 1.62 -1.35 18.12
C HIS A 55 1.55 -1.34 16.60
N ILE A 56 0.37 -1.08 16.05
CA ILE A 56 0.15 -1.08 14.61
C ILE A 56 -1.04 -0.22 14.24
N ALA A 57 -0.95 0.47 13.11
CA ALA A 57 -2.08 1.14 12.47
C ALA A 57 -1.94 1.10 10.95
N VAL A 58 -3.06 1.25 10.25
CA VAL A 58 -3.08 1.46 8.81
C VAL A 58 -3.65 2.85 8.54
N VAL A 59 -2.91 3.64 7.78
CA VAL A 59 -3.26 5.02 7.45
C VAL A 59 -3.69 5.08 6.00
N PHE A 60 -4.79 5.78 5.73
CA PHE A 60 -5.30 6.00 4.38
C PHE A 60 -5.46 7.48 4.08
N ASP A 61 -5.26 7.84 2.81
CA ASP A 61 -5.64 9.14 2.30
C ASP A 61 -7.14 9.32 2.31
N THR A 62 -7.58 10.57 2.49
CA THR A 62 -8.96 10.98 2.29
C THR A 62 -9.14 11.61 0.90
N LYS A 63 -10.40 11.87 0.53
CA LYS A 63 -10.72 12.61 -0.71
C LYS A 63 -10.60 14.13 -0.56
N ALA A 64 -10.33 14.61 0.66
CA ALA A 64 -10.22 16.03 0.93
C ALA A 64 -8.95 16.62 0.29
N ALA A 65 -9.06 17.83 -0.27
CA ALA A 65 -7.90 18.54 -0.77
C ALA A 65 -6.94 18.89 0.36
N THR A 66 -5.65 18.70 0.14
CA THR A 66 -4.58 19.00 1.09
C THR A 66 -4.04 20.41 0.87
N GLU A 67 -3.18 20.86 1.77
CA GLU A 67 -2.48 22.14 1.59
C GLU A 67 -1.63 22.16 0.31
N ARG A 68 -1.08 21.01 -0.11
CA ARG A 68 -0.33 20.89 -1.38
C ARG A 68 -1.20 21.27 -2.59
N HIS A 69 -2.48 20.85 -2.62
CA HIS A 69 -3.42 21.23 -3.69
C HIS A 69 -3.75 22.73 -3.70
N LYS A 70 -3.75 23.39 -2.52
CA LYS A 70 -3.98 24.85 -2.45
C LYS A 70 -2.78 25.65 -2.95
N ILE A 71 -1.56 25.16 -2.65
CA ILE A 71 -0.30 25.81 -3.06
C ILE A 71 -0.05 25.56 -4.55
N PHE A 72 -0.31 24.35 -5.03
CA PHE A 72 -0.08 23.91 -6.41
C PHE A 72 -1.28 23.09 -6.91
N PRO A 73 -2.25 23.73 -7.59
CA PRO A 73 -3.48 23.06 -8.04
C PRO A 73 -3.24 21.89 -8.99
N GLU A 74 -2.10 21.87 -9.70
CA GLU A 74 -1.70 20.78 -10.59
C GLU A 74 -1.13 19.57 -9.85
N TYR A 75 -0.94 19.66 -8.53
CA TYR A 75 -0.45 18.53 -7.71
C TYR A 75 -1.34 17.30 -7.88
N LYS A 76 -0.74 16.18 -8.29
CA LYS A 76 -1.42 14.90 -8.56
C LYS A 76 -2.53 14.96 -9.64
N ALA A 77 -2.68 16.08 -10.38
CA ALA A 77 -3.78 16.27 -11.33
C ALA A 77 -3.77 15.30 -12.54
N GLN A 78 -2.61 14.74 -12.88
CA GLN A 78 -2.48 13.77 -13.97
C GLN A 78 -2.65 12.30 -13.52
N ARG A 79 -2.89 12.06 -12.21
CA ARG A 79 -3.14 10.69 -11.74
C ARG A 79 -4.43 10.16 -12.34
N ASP A 80 -4.35 8.96 -12.90
CA ASP A 80 -5.54 8.25 -13.37
C ASP A 80 -6.52 7.99 -12.22
N ALA A 81 -7.80 7.89 -12.56
CA ALA A 81 -8.80 7.48 -11.60
C ALA A 81 -8.47 6.07 -11.07
N MET A 82 -8.80 5.84 -9.81
CA MET A 82 -8.65 4.52 -9.20
C MET A 82 -9.38 3.46 -10.05
N PRO A 83 -8.75 2.31 -10.37
CA PRO A 83 -9.43 1.21 -11.04
C PRO A 83 -10.74 0.84 -10.33
N GLU A 84 -11.78 0.56 -11.09
CA GLU A 84 -13.12 0.29 -10.55
C GLU A 84 -13.12 -0.88 -9.57
N ASP A 85 -12.47 -1.98 -9.92
CA ASP A 85 -12.34 -3.17 -9.07
C ASP A 85 -11.60 -2.87 -7.76
N LEU A 86 -10.59 -1.98 -7.81
CA LEU A 86 -9.89 -1.53 -6.61
C LEU A 86 -10.78 -0.64 -5.73
N SER A 87 -11.55 0.24 -6.35
CA SER A 87 -12.52 1.09 -5.64
C SER A 87 -13.59 0.27 -4.91
N ILE A 88 -14.03 -0.84 -5.52
CA ILE A 88 -14.97 -1.78 -4.92
C ILE A 88 -14.30 -2.60 -3.79
N ALA A 89 -13.02 -2.96 -3.95
CA ALA A 89 -12.29 -3.75 -2.94
C ALA A 89 -11.88 -2.95 -1.70
N LEU A 90 -11.69 -1.63 -1.80
CA LEU A 90 -11.16 -0.80 -0.73
C LEU A 90 -11.99 -0.82 0.57
N PRO A 91 -13.33 -0.76 0.56
CA PRO A 91 -14.14 -0.93 1.76
C PRO A 91 -13.91 -2.28 2.45
N GLU A 92 -13.72 -3.35 1.68
CA GLU A 92 -13.49 -4.69 2.20
C GLU A 92 -12.08 -4.83 2.79
N VAL A 93 -11.08 -4.13 2.22
CA VAL A 93 -9.75 -4.02 2.84
C VAL A 93 -9.85 -3.39 4.22
N LYS A 94 -10.60 -2.29 4.35
CA LYS A 94 -10.82 -1.63 5.66
C LYS A 94 -11.61 -2.52 6.62
N ARG A 95 -12.56 -3.32 6.12
CA ARG A 95 -13.31 -4.30 6.92
C ARG A 95 -12.38 -5.38 7.47
N ILE A 96 -11.47 -5.91 6.66
CA ILE A 96 -10.44 -6.86 7.12
C ILE A 96 -9.56 -6.25 8.20
N ILE A 97 -9.02 -5.04 7.99
CA ILE A 97 -8.18 -4.35 8.98
C ILE A 97 -8.90 -4.24 10.32
N LYS A 98 -10.18 -3.85 10.30
CA LYS A 98 -11.04 -3.79 11.49
C LYS A 98 -11.23 -5.16 12.15
N ALA A 99 -11.36 -6.24 11.37
CA ALA A 99 -11.48 -7.60 11.90
C ALA A 99 -10.17 -8.09 12.56
N PHE A 100 -9.02 -7.53 12.16
CA PHE A 100 -7.76 -7.70 12.90
C PHE A 100 -7.67 -6.84 14.16
N ASN A 101 -8.70 -6.05 14.50
CA ASN A 101 -8.69 -5.04 15.55
C ASN A 101 -7.54 -4.01 15.40
N ILE A 102 -7.17 -3.70 14.17
CA ILE A 102 -6.15 -2.71 13.85
C ILE A 102 -6.84 -1.36 13.56
N PRO A 103 -6.39 -0.26 14.17
CA PRO A 103 -6.89 1.07 13.87
C PRO A 103 -6.68 1.46 12.41
N VAL A 104 -7.73 2.02 11.79
CA VAL A 104 -7.67 2.70 10.50
C VAL A 104 -7.70 4.19 10.76
N ILE A 105 -6.68 4.89 10.30
CA ILE A 105 -6.51 6.34 10.51
C ILE A 105 -6.69 7.05 9.18
N GLU A 106 -7.50 8.10 9.18
CA GLU A 106 -7.72 9.01 8.06
C GLU A 106 -7.79 10.43 8.62
N ARG A 107 -7.15 11.40 7.96
CA ARG A 107 -7.18 12.79 8.39
C ARG A 107 -7.41 13.73 7.22
N ASP A 108 -8.54 14.41 7.19
CA ASP A 108 -8.84 15.40 6.14
C ASP A 108 -7.83 16.56 6.15
N GLY A 109 -7.41 16.95 4.96
CA GLY A 109 -6.44 18.02 4.75
C GLY A 109 -4.98 17.60 4.80
N PHE A 110 -4.70 16.34 5.16
CA PHE A 110 -3.36 15.75 5.23
C PHE A 110 -3.33 14.44 4.44
N GLU A 111 -2.16 14.10 3.93
CA GLU A 111 -1.92 12.83 3.25
C GLU A 111 -1.56 11.73 4.28
N ALA A 112 -1.67 10.48 3.88
CA ALA A 112 -1.27 9.35 4.73
C ALA A 112 0.19 9.49 5.20
N ASP A 113 1.06 9.98 4.33
CA ASP A 113 2.47 10.23 4.60
C ASP A 113 2.68 11.21 5.76
N ASP A 114 1.89 12.30 5.77
CA ASP A 114 1.95 13.33 6.82
C ASP A 114 1.52 12.76 8.17
N VAL A 115 0.46 11.95 8.16
CA VAL A 115 -0.05 11.30 9.37
C VAL A 115 0.94 10.27 9.90
N ILE A 116 1.51 9.45 9.01
CA ILE A 116 2.54 8.45 9.37
C ILE A 116 3.78 9.15 9.92
N GLY A 117 4.27 10.19 9.23
CA GLY A 117 5.42 10.97 9.67
C GLY A 117 5.22 11.61 11.04
N THR A 118 4.05 12.19 11.27
CA THR A 118 3.67 12.79 12.56
C THR A 118 3.66 11.76 13.68
N LEU A 119 2.99 10.62 13.48
CA LEU A 119 2.92 9.56 14.48
C LEU A 119 4.29 8.95 14.76
N ALA A 120 5.12 8.76 13.72
CA ALA A 120 6.47 8.24 13.87
C ALA A 120 7.35 9.14 14.74
N LYS A 121 7.37 10.44 14.43
CA LYS A 121 8.14 11.44 15.21
C LYS A 121 7.65 11.52 16.66
N LYS A 122 6.33 11.56 16.86
CA LYS A 122 5.73 11.61 18.18
C LYS A 122 6.10 10.37 19.00
N ALA A 123 6.07 9.18 18.41
CA ALA A 123 6.37 7.94 19.10
C ALA A 123 7.81 7.91 19.67
N ILE A 124 8.81 8.32 18.88
CA ILE A 124 10.22 8.36 19.36
C ILE A 124 10.50 9.52 20.32
N GLN A 125 9.76 10.64 20.21
CA GLN A 125 9.83 11.74 21.17
C GLN A 125 9.31 11.30 22.55
N ASP A 126 8.20 10.57 22.58
CA ASP A 126 7.57 10.08 23.81
C ASP A 126 8.31 8.87 24.41
N ASP A 127 8.82 7.97 23.57
CA ASP A 127 9.60 6.80 23.98
C ASP A 127 10.83 6.63 23.08
N PRO A 128 11.99 7.15 23.46
CA PRO A 128 13.23 7.04 22.67
C PRO A 128 13.73 5.60 22.47
N LYS A 129 13.12 4.59 23.10
CA LYS A 129 13.42 3.17 22.89
C LYS A 129 12.43 2.51 21.93
N CYS A 130 11.39 3.22 21.52
CA CYS A 130 10.44 2.74 20.52
C CYS A 130 11.16 2.58 19.16
N GLU A 131 10.89 1.48 18.48
CA GLU A 131 11.29 1.27 17.10
C GLU A 131 10.06 1.46 16.20
N VAL A 132 10.10 2.44 15.32
CA VAL A 132 9.00 2.74 14.38
C VAL A 132 9.35 2.25 13.00
N PHE A 133 8.47 1.47 12.40
CA PHE A 133 8.59 0.93 11.05
C PHE A 133 7.49 1.51 10.17
N MET A 134 7.86 2.38 9.23
CA MET A 134 6.97 2.91 8.20
C MET A 134 6.88 1.90 7.06
N VAL A 135 5.74 1.23 6.93
CA VAL A 135 5.55 0.12 5.99
C VAL A 135 5.01 0.67 4.67
N THR A 136 5.90 0.97 3.76
CA THR A 136 5.57 1.54 2.44
C THR A 136 6.64 1.21 1.41
N PRO A 137 6.30 1.04 0.12
CA PRO A 137 7.27 1.01 -0.98
C PRO A 137 7.69 2.40 -1.45
N ASP A 138 7.05 3.47 -0.97
CA ASP A 138 7.28 4.83 -1.45
C ASP A 138 8.62 5.38 -0.99
N LYS A 139 9.42 5.86 -1.97
CA LYS A 139 10.77 6.38 -1.75
C LYS A 139 10.80 7.66 -0.91
N ASP A 140 9.70 8.43 -0.91
CA ASP A 140 9.65 9.74 -0.28
C ASP A 140 9.75 9.66 1.24
N PHE A 141 9.33 8.51 1.82
CA PHE A 141 9.50 8.22 3.25
C PHE A 141 10.96 8.12 3.71
N ALA A 142 11.91 7.99 2.78
CA ALA A 142 13.34 7.98 3.12
C ALA A 142 13.76 9.25 3.85
N GLN A 143 13.12 10.38 3.62
CA GLN A 143 13.36 11.65 4.30
C GLN A 143 13.07 11.63 5.81
N LEU A 144 12.23 10.69 6.26
CA LEU A 144 11.80 10.56 7.66
C LEU A 144 12.68 9.61 8.47
N VAL A 145 13.56 8.86 7.80
CA VAL A 145 14.39 7.85 8.47
C VAL A 145 15.42 8.52 9.37
N GLU A 146 15.39 8.14 10.63
CA GLU A 146 16.34 8.59 11.64
C GLU A 146 16.52 7.50 12.70
N LYS A 147 17.32 7.75 13.72
CA LYS A 147 17.50 6.78 14.81
C LYS A 147 16.18 6.44 15.48
N GLY A 148 15.77 5.18 15.38
CA GLY A 148 14.49 4.67 15.90
C GLY A 148 13.34 4.72 14.89
N ILE A 149 13.49 5.38 13.74
CA ILE A 149 12.51 5.36 12.64
C ILE A 149 13.14 4.70 11.41
N TYR A 150 12.48 3.65 10.93
CA TYR A 150 12.92 2.81 9.83
C TYR A 150 11.88 2.79 8.72
N MET A 151 12.33 2.71 7.49
CA MET A 151 11.46 2.39 6.36
C MET A 151 11.45 0.87 6.16
N PHE A 152 10.26 0.28 6.12
CA PHE A 152 10.04 -1.14 5.91
C PHE A 152 9.40 -1.36 4.55
N LYS A 153 10.16 -1.95 3.61
CA LYS A 153 9.65 -2.34 2.30
C LYS A 153 9.20 -3.80 2.35
N PRO A 154 7.91 -4.09 2.18
CA PRO A 154 7.42 -5.46 2.18
C PRO A 154 8.07 -6.31 1.10
N ALA A 155 8.21 -7.60 1.37
CA ALA A 155 8.78 -8.58 0.45
C ALA A 155 8.18 -8.51 -0.96
N LYS A 156 9.01 -8.66 -2.00
CA LYS A 156 8.60 -8.66 -3.40
C LYS A 156 9.16 -9.86 -4.13
N GLY A 157 8.30 -10.62 -4.83
CA GLY A 157 8.75 -11.70 -5.71
C GLY A 157 9.47 -12.85 -5.00
N GLY A 158 9.12 -13.15 -3.74
CA GLY A 158 9.76 -14.21 -2.95
C GLY A 158 11.02 -13.79 -2.19
N ASN A 159 11.44 -12.52 -2.30
CA ASN A 159 12.53 -11.97 -1.49
C ASN A 159 12.06 -11.69 -0.06
N GLU A 160 13.01 -11.53 0.87
CA GLU A 160 12.72 -11.04 2.21
C GLU A 160 12.36 -9.54 2.19
N PRO A 161 11.62 -9.05 3.20
CA PRO A 161 11.36 -7.62 3.36
C PRO A 161 12.68 -6.88 3.62
N GLU A 162 12.75 -5.63 3.16
CA GLU A 162 13.92 -4.78 3.35
C GLU A 162 13.64 -3.73 4.42
N ILE A 163 14.51 -3.64 5.42
CA ILE A 163 14.48 -2.57 6.43
C ILE A 163 15.62 -1.61 6.10
N LEU A 164 15.24 -0.35 5.85
CA LEU A 164 16.17 0.75 5.57
C LEU A 164 16.31 1.61 6.82
N ASP A 165 17.51 1.64 7.35
CA ASP A 165 17.98 2.52 8.40
C ASP A 165 18.70 3.74 7.80
N VAL A 166 19.24 4.59 8.67
CA VAL A 166 19.99 5.80 8.29
C VAL A 166 21.15 5.47 7.36
N ASP A 167 21.91 4.43 7.67
CA ASP A 167 23.12 4.12 6.90
C ASP A 167 22.77 3.62 5.49
N LYS A 168 21.76 2.78 5.37
CA LYS A 168 21.27 2.31 4.06
C LYS A 168 20.66 3.44 3.22
N ILE A 169 19.91 4.37 3.84
CA ILE A 169 19.39 5.53 3.13
C ILE A 169 20.54 6.41 2.63
N LYS A 170 21.53 6.68 3.46
CA LYS A 170 22.71 7.44 3.07
C LYS A 170 23.44 6.82 1.89
N GLU A 171 23.66 5.52 1.93
CA GLU A 171 24.28 4.77 0.84
C GLU A 171 23.45 4.79 -0.44
N GLN A 172 22.13 4.52 -0.33
CA GLN A 172 21.23 4.45 -1.49
C GLN A 172 21.08 5.79 -2.20
N TRP A 173 21.07 6.90 -1.43
CA TRP A 173 20.83 8.23 -1.95
C TRP A 173 22.11 9.05 -2.20
N ASP A 174 23.27 8.57 -1.76
CA ASP A 174 24.56 9.28 -1.82
C ASP A 174 24.51 10.63 -1.09
N ILE A 175 24.06 10.58 0.17
CA ILE A 175 23.82 11.74 1.05
C ILE A 175 24.45 11.57 2.42
N GLU A 176 24.59 12.67 3.14
CA GLU A 176 25.12 12.69 4.52
C GLU A 176 24.03 12.45 5.56
N THR A 177 22.83 12.97 5.32
CA THR A 177 21.67 12.85 6.22
C THR A 177 20.38 12.56 5.44
N PRO A 178 19.43 11.75 5.97
CA PRO A 178 18.22 11.36 5.26
C PRO A 178 17.31 12.53 4.84
N ASP A 179 17.30 13.63 5.59
CA ASP A 179 16.52 14.83 5.25
C ASP A 179 16.94 15.46 3.91
N GLN A 180 18.17 15.23 3.45
CA GLN A 180 18.64 15.66 2.12
C GLN A 180 17.88 15.00 0.95
N VAL A 181 17.12 13.93 1.20
CA VAL A 181 16.19 13.36 0.21
C VAL A 181 15.18 14.41 -0.25
N ILE A 182 14.74 15.30 0.64
CA ILE A 182 13.82 16.40 0.33
C ILE A 182 14.43 17.30 -0.77
N ASP A 183 15.68 17.66 -0.62
CA ASP A 183 16.39 18.52 -1.57
C ASP A 183 16.62 17.82 -2.92
N ILE A 184 16.95 16.53 -2.90
CA ILE A 184 17.11 15.76 -4.12
C ILE A 184 15.79 15.69 -4.88
N LEU A 185 14.68 15.39 -4.20
CA LEU A 185 13.35 15.31 -4.81
C LEU A 185 12.87 16.70 -5.27
N GLY A 186 13.17 17.76 -4.51
CA GLY A 186 12.87 19.14 -4.90
C GLY A 186 13.56 19.56 -6.20
N LEU A 187 14.81 19.13 -6.43
CA LEU A 187 15.52 19.38 -7.66
C LEU A 187 15.07 18.49 -8.81
N TRP A 188 14.91 17.18 -8.54
CA TRP A 188 14.57 16.19 -9.55
C TRP A 188 13.10 16.26 -9.96
N GLY A 189 12.22 16.62 -9.02
CA GLY A 189 10.77 16.54 -9.17
C GLY A 189 10.25 15.11 -8.99
N ASP A 190 8.94 15.00 -9.04
CA ASP A 190 8.25 13.70 -9.06
C ASP A 190 7.13 13.70 -10.09
N ALA A 191 7.32 12.91 -11.15
CA ALA A 191 6.35 12.80 -12.23
C ALA A 191 5.05 12.13 -11.77
N SER A 192 5.08 11.27 -10.74
CA SER A 192 3.88 10.60 -10.23
C SER A 192 2.96 11.56 -9.47
N ASP A 193 3.53 12.61 -8.88
CA ASP A 193 2.82 13.63 -8.12
C ASP A 193 2.70 14.97 -8.87
N ASN A 194 3.18 14.99 -10.11
CA ASN A 194 3.26 16.20 -10.93
C ASN A 194 4.10 17.31 -10.30
N ILE A 195 5.14 16.95 -9.56
CA ILE A 195 6.07 17.91 -8.97
C ILE A 195 7.15 18.21 -10.01
N PRO A 196 7.28 19.50 -10.42
CA PRO A 196 8.04 19.82 -11.62
C PRO A 196 9.56 19.67 -11.47
N GLY A 197 10.13 19.87 -10.28
CA GLY A 197 11.57 19.93 -10.10
C GLY A 197 12.22 21.05 -10.92
N VAL A 198 13.50 20.90 -11.27
CA VAL A 198 14.24 21.82 -12.13
C VAL A 198 14.48 21.19 -13.50
N PRO A 199 14.07 21.82 -14.62
CA PRO A 199 14.27 21.29 -15.95
C PRO A 199 15.72 20.87 -16.20
N GLY A 200 15.92 19.64 -16.72
CA GLY A 200 17.24 19.09 -17.02
C GLY A 200 18.03 18.59 -15.81
N ILE A 201 17.47 18.63 -14.60
CA ILE A 201 18.06 18.04 -13.41
C ILE A 201 17.29 16.75 -13.07
N GLY A 202 17.86 15.61 -13.45
CA GLY A 202 17.36 14.29 -13.04
C GLY A 202 18.07 13.79 -11.79
N GLU A 203 17.66 12.61 -11.30
CA GLU A 203 18.14 11.98 -10.06
C GLU A 203 19.66 12.04 -9.86
N LYS A 204 20.42 11.58 -10.86
CA LYS A 204 21.89 11.54 -10.77
C LYS A 204 22.52 12.93 -10.60
N THR A 205 21.94 13.94 -11.25
CA THR A 205 22.43 15.31 -11.19
C THR A 205 22.05 15.94 -9.85
N ALA A 206 20.83 15.73 -9.38
CA ALA A 206 20.37 16.17 -8.09
C ALA A 206 21.25 15.61 -6.95
N LYS A 207 21.50 14.31 -6.93
CA LYS A 207 22.40 13.66 -5.96
C LYS A 207 23.78 14.31 -5.93
N LYS A 208 24.40 14.53 -7.10
CA LYS A 208 25.73 15.19 -7.19
C LYS A 208 25.72 16.62 -6.66
N LEU A 209 24.64 17.36 -6.92
CA LEU A 209 24.52 18.72 -6.44
C LEU A 209 24.35 18.76 -4.92
N ILE A 210 23.48 17.90 -4.37
CA ILE A 210 23.26 17.84 -2.93
C ILE A 210 24.48 17.29 -2.19
N SER A 211 25.15 16.28 -2.72
CA SER A 211 26.43 15.81 -2.16
C SER A 211 27.51 16.93 -2.08
N LYS A 212 27.47 17.92 -2.99
CA LYS A 212 28.45 19.02 -3.00
C LYS A 212 28.01 20.21 -2.17
N TYR A 213 26.72 20.57 -2.22
CA TYR A 213 26.20 21.83 -1.66
C TYR A 213 25.27 21.63 -0.47
N SER A 214 24.90 20.40 -0.15
CA SER A 214 24.06 19.95 0.96
C SER A 214 22.57 20.32 0.86
N SER A 215 22.18 21.45 0.27
CA SER A 215 20.78 21.86 0.13
C SER A 215 20.52 22.67 -1.14
N ILE A 216 19.26 22.82 -1.54
CA ILE A 216 18.84 23.66 -2.67
C ILE A 216 19.24 25.12 -2.42
N GLU A 217 19.04 25.61 -1.21
CA GLU A 217 19.35 26.98 -0.84
C GLU A 217 20.85 27.28 -1.07
N ASN A 218 21.72 26.40 -0.59
CA ASN A 218 23.16 26.51 -0.78
C ASN A 218 23.57 26.43 -2.25
N ILE A 219 22.87 25.60 -3.06
CA ILE A 219 23.10 25.56 -4.51
C ILE A 219 22.77 26.91 -5.15
N LEU A 220 21.64 27.50 -4.78
CA LEU A 220 21.20 28.79 -5.32
C LEU A 220 22.12 29.94 -4.91
N GLU A 221 22.61 29.96 -3.67
CA GLU A 221 23.60 30.91 -3.20
C GLU A 221 24.94 30.82 -3.95
N ASN A 222 25.32 29.60 -4.34
CA ASN A 222 26.57 29.31 -5.05
C ASN A 222 26.36 29.00 -6.53
N VAL A 223 25.26 29.46 -7.13
CA VAL A 223 24.90 29.13 -8.53
C VAL A 223 25.97 29.59 -9.53
N ASN A 224 26.78 30.61 -9.17
CA ASN A 224 27.90 31.10 -9.97
C ASN A 224 29.06 30.09 -10.13
N ASP A 225 29.18 29.11 -9.28
CA ASP A 225 30.15 28.02 -9.40
C ASP A 225 29.77 27.01 -10.48
N LEU A 226 28.51 27.04 -10.91
CA LEU A 226 27.97 26.19 -11.93
C LEU A 226 28.17 26.78 -13.34
N LYS A 227 28.07 25.97 -14.36
CA LYS A 227 28.32 26.38 -15.76
C LYS A 227 27.22 25.87 -16.69
N GLY A 228 27.09 26.60 -17.81
CA GLY A 228 26.23 26.17 -18.94
C GLY A 228 24.75 26.06 -18.55
N LYS A 229 24.07 25.11 -19.16
CA LYS A 229 22.62 24.90 -19.02
C LYS A 229 22.17 24.64 -17.57
N GLN A 230 23.03 24.00 -16.78
CA GLN A 230 22.71 23.72 -15.36
C GLN A 230 22.61 24.97 -14.53
N LYS A 231 23.55 25.94 -14.70
CA LYS A 231 23.50 27.26 -14.07
C LYS A 231 22.25 28.00 -14.52
N GLU A 232 22.07 28.14 -15.83
CA GLU A 232 20.93 28.85 -16.43
C GLU A 232 19.58 28.32 -15.91
N ASN A 233 19.41 26.98 -15.84
CA ASN A 233 18.16 26.38 -15.37
C ASN A 233 17.94 26.62 -13.88
N LEU A 234 18.97 26.53 -13.03
CA LEU A 234 18.82 26.81 -11.60
C LEU A 234 18.54 28.31 -11.32
N GLU A 235 19.11 29.23 -12.10
CA GLU A 235 18.78 30.65 -12.01
C GLU A 235 17.34 30.94 -12.45
N ASN A 236 16.89 30.35 -13.56
CA ASN A 236 15.57 30.60 -14.13
C ASN A 236 14.44 29.91 -13.39
N PHE A 237 14.72 28.80 -12.71
CA PHE A 237 13.72 27.94 -12.03
C PHE A 237 13.96 27.81 -10.53
N SER A 238 14.63 28.79 -9.92
CA SER A 238 14.91 28.82 -8.48
C SER A 238 13.64 28.71 -7.62
N ASP A 239 12.63 29.53 -7.93
CA ASP A 239 11.34 29.50 -7.21
C ASP A 239 10.62 28.17 -7.38
N GLN A 240 10.72 27.56 -8.57
CA GLN A 240 10.14 26.23 -8.84
C GLN A 240 10.84 25.13 -8.06
N ALA A 241 12.17 25.22 -7.88
CA ALA A 241 12.93 24.29 -7.05
C ALA A 241 12.47 24.35 -5.58
N LEU A 242 12.31 25.57 -5.04
CA LEU A 242 11.84 25.79 -3.67
C LEU A 242 10.38 25.37 -3.50
N LEU A 243 9.52 25.64 -4.49
CA LEU A 243 8.15 25.11 -4.49
C LEU A 243 8.14 23.57 -4.49
N SER A 244 8.93 22.94 -5.36
CA SER A 244 9.04 21.49 -5.42
C SER A 244 9.54 20.91 -4.11
N LYS A 245 10.55 21.51 -3.48
CA LYS A 245 11.02 21.15 -2.14
C LYS A 245 9.89 21.18 -1.12
N LYS A 246 9.07 22.23 -1.13
CA LYS A 246 7.91 22.34 -0.23
C LYS A 246 6.86 21.26 -0.49
N LEU A 247 6.60 20.89 -1.75
CA LEU A 247 5.62 19.90 -2.12
C LEU A 247 6.04 18.48 -1.73
N VAL A 248 7.33 18.12 -1.85
CA VAL A 248 7.85 16.80 -1.48
C VAL A 248 8.07 16.62 0.02
N THR A 249 8.07 17.71 0.78
CA THR A 249 8.29 17.64 2.23
C THR A 249 7.08 17.04 2.92
N ILE A 250 7.30 15.95 3.66
CA ILE A 250 6.29 15.32 4.49
C ILE A 250 6.10 16.14 5.77
N ILE A 251 4.85 16.48 6.08
CA ILE A 251 4.47 17.24 7.29
C ILE A 251 4.53 16.30 8.49
N THR A 252 5.20 16.69 9.57
CA THR A 252 5.38 15.85 10.76
C THR A 252 4.73 16.43 12.02
N ASP A 253 3.87 17.42 11.85
CA ASP A 253 3.09 18.10 12.90
C ASP A 253 1.58 18.16 12.56
N ALA A 254 1.09 17.22 11.75
CA ALA A 254 -0.33 17.13 11.44
C ALA A 254 -1.15 16.96 12.73
N PRO A 255 -2.35 17.57 12.81
CA PRO A 255 -3.20 17.52 14.01
C PRO A 255 -3.88 16.13 14.10
N VAL A 256 -3.14 15.13 14.56
CA VAL A 256 -3.64 13.78 14.81
C VAL A 256 -4.11 13.67 16.25
N ASP A 257 -5.41 13.44 16.43
CA ASP A 257 -6.06 13.39 17.75
C ASP A 257 -5.86 12.03 18.45
N LEU A 258 -4.99 11.15 17.92
CA LEU A 258 -4.74 9.82 18.42
C LEU A 258 -3.33 9.74 19.03
N ASP A 259 -3.21 9.13 20.22
CA ASP A 259 -1.91 8.81 20.77
C ASP A 259 -1.39 7.48 20.16
N TRP A 260 -0.12 7.44 19.80
CA TRP A 260 0.49 6.21 19.26
C TRP A 260 0.38 5.03 20.25
N LYS A 261 0.26 5.30 21.56
CA LYS A 261 0.06 4.28 22.61
C LYS A 261 -1.30 3.58 22.51
N ASP A 262 -2.29 4.25 21.90
CA ASP A 262 -3.62 3.68 21.67
C ASP A 262 -3.63 2.70 20.48
N LEU A 263 -2.52 2.66 19.71
CA LEU A 263 -2.33 1.76 18.58
C LEU A 263 -1.86 0.35 19.00
N LYS A 264 -1.99 0.01 20.28
CA LYS A 264 -1.57 -1.30 20.80
C LYS A 264 -2.29 -2.43 20.07
N LEU A 265 -1.51 -3.39 19.57
CA LEU A 265 -2.07 -4.57 18.93
C LEU A 265 -2.91 -5.37 19.95
N SER A 266 -4.13 -5.68 19.58
CA SER A 266 -5.07 -6.49 20.36
C SER A 266 -5.37 -7.83 19.66
N GLU A 267 -6.09 -8.71 20.35
CA GLU A 267 -6.51 -9.98 19.77
C GLU A 267 -7.44 -9.77 18.56
N ILE A 268 -7.28 -10.61 17.56
CA ILE A 268 -8.10 -10.58 16.34
C ILE A 268 -9.54 -11.00 16.59
N ASN A 269 -10.49 -10.44 15.86
CA ASN A 269 -11.87 -10.91 15.87
C ASN A 269 -11.99 -12.17 14.97
N LYS A 270 -11.84 -13.33 15.59
CA LYS A 270 -11.83 -14.62 14.88
C LYS A 270 -13.12 -14.91 14.11
N ASP A 271 -14.27 -14.55 14.68
CA ASP A 271 -15.58 -14.79 14.08
C ASP A 271 -15.76 -13.95 12.81
N GLU A 272 -15.39 -12.69 12.84
CA GLU A 272 -15.49 -11.81 11.69
C GLU A 272 -14.46 -12.19 10.62
N LEU A 273 -13.23 -12.53 11.01
CA LEU A 273 -12.21 -13.02 10.07
C LEU A 273 -12.61 -14.33 9.41
N SER A 274 -13.25 -15.26 10.16
CA SER A 274 -13.78 -16.49 9.60
C SER A 274 -14.84 -16.21 8.52
N LYS A 275 -15.82 -15.33 8.80
CA LYS A 275 -16.84 -14.91 7.83
C LYS A 275 -16.22 -14.30 6.58
N ILE A 276 -15.28 -13.38 6.74
CA ILE A 276 -14.58 -12.71 5.63
C ILE A 276 -13.80 -13.74 4.79
N CYS A 277 -13.08 -14.67 5.44
CA CYS A 277 -12.33 -15.71 4.72
C CYS A 277 -13.23 -16.64 3.92
N ILE A 278 -14.42 -16.96 4.43
CA ILE A 278 -15.43 -17.75 3.70
C ILE A 278 -16.00 -16.93 2.55
N GLU A 279 -16.41 -15.70 2.80
CA GLU A 279 -17.04 -14.79 1.82
C GLU A 279 -16.14 -14.56 0.60
N PHE A 280 -14.84 -14.33 0.81
CA PHE A 280 -13.86 -14.07 -0.25
C PHE A 280 -13.08 -15.33 -0.66
N GLU A 281 -13.44 -16.49 -0.14
CA GLU A 281 -12.82 -17.79 -0.47
C GLU A 281 -11.31 -17.86 -0.11
N PHE A 282 -10.90 -17.14 0.93
CA PHE A 282 -9.52 -17.08 1.42
C PHE A 282 -9.14 -18.27 2.32
N ASN A 283 -9.42 -19.50 1.84
CA ASN A 283 -9.28 -20.72 2.62
C ASN A 283 -7.86 -20.92 3.20
N ALA A 284 -6.81 -20.58 2.44
CA ALA A 284 -5.43 -20.70 2.90
C ALA A 284 -5.12 -19.71 4.04
N ILE A 285 -5.61 -18.46 3.92
CA ILE A 285 -5.45 -17.42 4.96
C ILE A 285 -6.25 -17.81 6.19
N GLY A 286 -7.50 -18.26 6.02
CA GLY A 286 -8.36 -18.71 7.12
C GLY A 286 -7.71 -19.84 7.92
N LYS A 287 -7.18 -20.85 7.27
CA LYS A 287 -6.43 -21.94 7.94
C LYS A 287 -5.18 -21.44 8.66
N ARG A 288 -4.45 -20.51 8.06
CA ARG A 288 -3.24 -19.95 8.67
C ARG A 288 -3.53 -19.12 9.94
N LEU A 289 -4.66 -18.38 9.94
CA LEU A 289 -5.04 -17.49 11.04
C LEU A 289 -5.79 -18.19 12.17
N LEU A 290 -6.69 -19.11 11.81
CA LEU A 290 -7.65 -19.70 12.73
C LEU A 290 -7.38 -21.18 13.01
N GLY A 291 -6.41 -21.79 12.28
CA GLY A 291 -6.01 -23.19 12.48
C GLY A 291 -7.14 -24.16 12.15
N ASP A 292 -7.25 -25.21 12.95
CA ASP A 292 -8.23 -26.29 12.76
C ASP A 292 -9.68 -25.86 13.06
N GLU A 293 -9.88 -24.72 13.71
CA GLU A 293 -11.20 -24.14 13.95
C GLU A 293 -11.83 -23.57 12.67
N PHE A 294 -11.02 -23.32 11.62
CA PHE A 294 -11.51 -22.78 10.36
C PHE A 294 -12.05 -23.86 9.44
N VAL A 295 -13.36 -23.79 9.18
CA VAL A 295 -14.03 -24.62 8.18
C VAL A 295 -14.05 -23.87 6.86
N ALA A 296 -13.34 -24.40 5.86
CA ALA A 296 -13.32 -23.84 4.52
C ALA A 296 -14.71 -23.84 3.90
N GLY A 297 -15.15 -22.70 3.37
CA GLY A 297 -16.44 -22.53 2.72
C GLY A 297 -16.31 -21.90 1.33
N ARG A 298 -17.38 -22.00 0.55
CA ARG A 298 -17.58 -21.19 -0.66
C ARG A 298 -18.70 -20.23 -0.33
N GLY A 299 -18.54 -18.93 -0.43
CA GLY A 299 -19.40 -17.81 -0.02
C GLY A 299 -20.95 -17.88 -0.21
N PHE A 300 -21.51 -19.07 -0.28
CA PHE A 300 -22.93 -19.34 -0.53
C PHE A 300 -23.70 -19.88 0.68
N GLU A 301 -23.04 -20.24 1.80
CA GLU A 301 -23.67 -21.03 2.86
C GLU A 301 -24.18 -20.22 4.07
N ILE A 302 -24.23 -18.88 4.01
CA ILE A 302 -24.60 -18.05 5.17
C ILE A 302 -26.10 -17.65 5.18
N GLU A 303 -26.91 -18.01 4.18
CA GLU A 303 -28.35 -17.74 4.19
C GLU A 303 -29.18 -19.04 4.20
N SER A 304 -29.12 -19.79 5.29
CA SER A 304 -30.24 -20.64 5.69
C SER A 304 -30.36 -20.66 7.20
N GLN A 305 -30.92 -19.58 7.75
CA GLN A 305 -31.66 -19.69 8.98
C GLN A 305 -33.00 -20.35 8.65
N ASP A 306 -32.99 -21.67 8.52
CA ASP A 306 -34.17 -22.47 8.79
C ASP A 306 -33.70 -23.81 9.35
N ASN A 307 -34.23 -24.11 10.53
CA ASN A 307 -34.03 -25.35 11.24
C ASN A 307 -34.45 -26.55 10.38
N ASP A 308 -33.48 -27.21 9.77
CA ASP A 308 -33.62 -28.62 9.46
C ASP A 308 -32.26 -29.31 9.55
N GLN A 309 -32.19 -30.25 10.47
CA GLN A 309 -31.05 -31.14 10.68
C GLN A 309 -30.88 -32.05 9.47
N SER A 310 -30.23 -31.56 8.43
CA SER A 310 -29.63 -32.43 7.44
C SER A 310 -28.19 -31.98 7.24
N ASN A 311 -27.26 -32.82 7.72
CA ASN A 311 -25.84 -32.72 7.44
C ASN A 311 -25.64 -32.52 5.93
N GLY A 312 -25.38 -31.29 5.50
CA GLY A 312 -25.03 -30.96 4.12
C GLY A 312 -23.65 -31.51 3.79
N VAL A 313 -23.58 -32.77 3.43
CA VAL A 313 -22.40 -33.38 2.85
C VAL A 313 -22.11 -32.62 1.55
N LEU A 314 -20.97 -31.94 1.47
CA LEU A 314 -20.47 -31.32 0.22
C LEU A 314 -20.44 -32.42 -0.87
N LYS A 315 -21.32 -32.31 -1.87
CA LYS A 315 -21.30 -33.22 -3.02
C LYS A 315 -20.03 -33.02 -3.82
N THR A 316 -19.24 -34.04 -3.96
CA THR A 316 -18.08 -34.04 -4.86
C THR A 316 -18.57 -34.23 -6.30
N ILE A 317 -17.68 -34.03 -7.27
CA ILE A 317 -18.00 -34.28 -8.69
C ILE A 317 -18.48 -35.72 -8.94
N SER A 318 -18.10 -36.64 -8.06
CA SER A 318 -18.54 -38.05 -8.09
C SER A 318 -19.97 -38.27 -7.60
N ASP A 319 -20.52 -37.31 -6.84
CA ASP A 319 -21.85 -37.39 -6.23
C ASP A 319 -22.94 -36.74 -7.09
N VAL A 320 -22.56 -36.23 -8.25
CA VAL A 320 -23.48 -35.55 -9.19
C VAL A 320 -23.43 -36.26 -10.53
N ASP A 321 -24.58 -36.68 -11.05
CA ASP A 321 -24.68 -37.25 -12.41
C ASP A 321 -24.18 -36.21 -13.43
N HIS A 322 -23.07 -36.55 -14.08
CA HIS A 322 -22.48 -35.68 -15.08
C HIS A 322 -22.04 -36.48 -16.30
N SER A 323 -22.21 -35.89 -17.47
CA SER A 323 -21.73 -36.44 -18.73
C SER A 323 -20.79 -35.45 -19.42
N TYR A 324 -19.65 -35.94 -19.88
CA TYR A 324 -18.71 -35.12 -20.64
C TYR A 324 -18.84 -35.43 -22.14
N ILE A 325 -19.02 -34.39 -22.94
CA ILE A 325 -19.01 -34.49 -24.38
C ILE A 325 -17.69 -33.88 -24.90
N PHE A 326 -16.81 -34.74 -25.42
CA PHE A 326 -15.57 -34.30 -26.05
C PHE A 326 -15.82 -33.87 -27.49
N VAL A 327 -15.72 -32.56 -27.77
CA VAL A 327 -15.77 -32.00 -29.13
C VAL A 327 -14.37 -31.76 -29.63
N LYS A 328 -13.92 -32.51 -30.68
CA LYS A 328 -12.60 -32.29 -31.28
C LYS A 328 -12.52 -30.92 -31.91
N ALA A 329 -11.41 -30.21 -31.70
CA ALA A 329 -11.21 -28.79 -32.06
C ALA A 329 -11.25 -28.49 -33.57
N GLN A 330 -11.28 -29.50 -34.46
CA GLN A 330 -11.22 -29.31 -35.90
C GLN A 330 -12.56 -28.98 -36.61
N ASP A 331 -13.67 -28.91 -35.86
CA ASP A 331 -14.99 -28.66 -36.43
C ASP A 331 -15.75 -27.57 -35.68
N SER A 332 -15.38 -26.30 -35.95
CA SER A 332 -15.89 -25.12 -35.23
C SER A 332 -17.41 -24.93 -35.37
N GLU A 333 -17.98 -25.26 -36.52
CA GLU A 333 -19.44 -25.15 -36.76
C GLU A 333 -20.24 -26.20 -36.00
N LYS A 334 -19.76 -27.44 -35.88
CA LYS A 334 -20.38 -28.48 -35.12
C LYS A 334 -20.36 -28.20 -33.61
N ARG A 335 -19.26 -27.59 -33.14
CA ARG A 335 -19.10 -27.17 -31.76
C ARG A 335 -20.15 -26.12 -31.32
N VAL A 336 -20.42 -25.14 -32.16
CA VAL A 336 -21.43 -24.10 -31.88
C VAL A 336 -22.83 -24.70 -31.85
N LYS A 337 -23.16 -25.65 -32.73
CA LYS A 337 -24.45 -26.31 -32.77
C LYS A 337 -24.68 -27.25 -31.56
N GLU A 338 -23.68 -27.94 -31.09
CA GLU A 338 -23.78 -28.80 -29.89
C GLU A 338 -23.87 -28.03 -28.60
N ILE A 339 -23.10 -26.92 -28.44
CA ILE A 339 -23.22 -26.00 -27.30
C ILE A 339 -24.61 -25.36 -27.27
N ALA A 340 -25.17 -25.01 -28.43
CA ALA A 340 -26.51 -24.44 -28.52
C ALA A 340 -27.62 -25.44 -28.18
N LYS A 341 -27.41 -26.74 -28.44
CA LYS A 341 -28.31 -27.83 -28.00
C LYS A 341 -28.27 -28.03 -26.49
N LEU A 342 -27.09 -28.02 -25.88
CA LEU A 342 -26.91 -28.16 -24.43
C LEU A 342 -27.53 -27.00 -23.64
N LYS A 343 -27.59 -25.79 -24.19
CA LYS A 343 -28.29 -24.67 -23.59
C LYS A 343 -29.82 -24.77 -23.64
N LYS A 344 -30.38 -25.49 -24.61
CA LYS A 344 -31.85 -25.71 -24.76
C LYS A 344 -32.40 -26.81 -23.88
N THR A 345 -31.55 -27.68 -23.33
CA THR A 345 -31.98 -28.77 -22.44
C THR A 345 -31.91 -28.40 -20.94
N LYS A 346 -31.58 -27.15 -20.61
CA LYS A 346 -31.55 -26.63 -19.25
C LYS A 346 -32.56 -25.50 -19.00
N SER A 347 -33.58 -25.32 -19.86
CA SER A 347 -34.73 -24.44 -19.64
C SER A 347 -35.99 -25.26 -19.35
#